data_1389dd7fcc02a29f4e8e32b725ac30e0
#
_entry.id   1389dd7fcc02a29f4e8e32b725ac30e0
#
_cell.length_a   1.000
_cell.length_b   1.000
_cell.length_c   1.000
_cell.angle_alpha   90.00
_cell.angle_beta   90.00
_cell.angle_gamma   90.00
#
_symmetry.space_group_name_H-M   'P 1'
#
loop_
_entity.id
_entity.type
_entity.pdbx_description
1 polymer ?
#
loop_
_entity_poly.entity_id
_entity_poly.type
_entity_poly.pdbx_seq_one_letter_code
_entity_poly.pdbx_strand_id
1 'polypeptide(L)'
;MTALLEVRGLTVDFAGPRAVRAVDAVDFALGRQERLAIVGESGAGKSQLLLACTGLLAANGSAAGSVRYEGTELLGDAVATAAIRGRGIGYVFQDAGANLTPHRRIGDALIEAATAARALSKRQARAEAMSMLERVRLPEPASTFSCYPHELSGGMRQRVAIALALVTRPRVLFADEPTTALDVTLQAEVMALFDALCRDLGMALLLVTHDLGVVAALADRIAVMYAGRVVEEGPAETLLSQPRHPYSAGLLASVPTLAG
;
A
#
# COMPACT_ATOMS: atom_id res chain seq x y z
N MET A 1 3.97 -19.58 -12.44
CA MET A 1 3.09 -19.33 -11.27
C MET A 1 2.09 -18.25 -11.68
N THR A 2 0.82 -18.42 -11.38
CA THR A 2 -0.22 -17.43 -11.74
C THR A 2 -0.05 -16.19 -10.84
N ALA A 3 0.07 -15.01 -11.43
CA ALA A 3 0.16 -13.76 -10.69
C ALA A 3 -1.10 -13.54 -9.84
N LEU A 4 -0.95 -12.95 -8.65
CA LEU A 4 -2.06 -12.55 -7.79
C LEU A 4 -2.68 -11.24 -8.29
N LEU A 5 -1.82 -10.31 -8.70
CA LEU A 5 -2.19 -9.06 -9.39
C LEU A 5 -1.34 -8.95 -10.67
N GLU A 6 -1.98 -8.66 -11.79
CA GLU A 6 -1.30 -8.45 -13.08
C GLU A 6 -1.76 -7.12 -13.66
N VAL A 7 -0.81 -6.28 -14.02
CA VAL A 7 -1.05 -4.97 -14.65
C VAL A 7 -0.36 -4.95 -16.01
N ARG A 8 -1.09 -4.58 -17.05
CA ARG A 8 -0.57 -4.52 -18.42
C ARG A 8 -0.97 -3.24 -19.13
N GLY A 9 0.02 -2.54 -19.64
CA GLY A 9 -0.15 -1.31 -20.43
C GLY A 9 -0.94 -0.23 -19.69
N LEU A 10 -0.88 -0.21 -18.34
CA LEU A 10 -1.69 0.72 -17.56
C LEU A 10 -1.25 2.15 -17.82
N THR A 11 -2.21 2.95 -18.28
CA THR A 11 -2.05 4.38 -18.54
C THR A 11 -3.05 5.15 -17.71
N VAL A 12 -2.62 6.23 -17.06
CA VAL A 12 -3.51 7.12 -16.28
C VAL A 12 -3.34 8.55 -16.77
N ASP A 13 -4.42 9.10 -17.24
CA ASP A 13 -4.51 10.48 -17.74
C ASP A 13 -5.47 11.30 -16.87
N PHE A 14 -5.09 12.55 -16.59
CA PHE A 14 -5.93 13.52 -15.89
C PHE A 14 -6.33 14.64 -16.85
N ALA A 15 -7.64 14.85 -16.97
CA ALA A 15 -8.20 15.96 -17.72
C ALA A 15 -8.14 17.26 -16.90
N GLY A 16 -7.85 18.38 -17.57
CA GLY A 16 -7.75 19.71 -16.96
C GLY A 16 -7.23 20.74 -17.96
N PRO A 17 -6.99 21.99 -17.52
CA PRO A 17 -6.41 23.05 -18.37
C PRO A 17 -5.05 22.65 -18.95
N ARG A 18 -4.33 21.80 -18.26
CA ARG A 18 -3.16 21.06 -18.77
C ARG A 18 -3.43 19.58 -18.51
N ALA A 19 -3.63 18.81 -19.56
CA ALA A 19 -3.74 17.36 -19.46
C ALA A 19 -2.41 16.80 -18.98
N VAL A 20 -2.45 15.85 -18.05
CA VAL A 20 -1.26 15.22 -17.46
C VAL A 20 -1.40 13.72 -17.59
N ARG A 21 -0.41 13.08 -18.21
CA ARG A 21 -0.24 11.63 -18.16
C ARG A 21 0.60 11.27 -16.94
N ALA A 22 -0.05 10.73 -15.91
CA ALA A 22 0.60 10.39 -14.65
C ALA A 22 1.21 8.99 -14.67
N VAL A 23 0.65 8.06 -15.45
CA VAL A 23 1.16 6.70 -15.67
C VAL A 23 1.10 6.43 -17.16
N ASP A 24 2.17 5.87 -17.72
CA ASP A 24 2.33 5.68 -19.17
C ASP A 24 2.79 4.26 -19.50
N ALA A 25 1.85 3.43 -19.92
CA ALA A 25 2.02 2.05 -20.36
C ALA A 25 2.83 1.19 -19.36
N VAL A 26 2.44 1.20 -18.09
CA VAL A 26 3.12 0.44 -17.04
C VAL A 26 2.66 -1.01 -17.03
N ASP A 27 3.65 -1.91 -17.00
CA ASP A 27 3.47 -3.36 -16.82
C ASP A 27 4.14 -3.80 -15.53
N PHE A 28 3.48 -4.63 -14.73
CA PHE A 28 4.09 -5.42 -13.66
C PHE A 28 3.18 -6.57 -13.25
N ALA A 29 3.73 -7.53 -12.53
CA ALA A 29 2.98 -8.60 -11.90
C ALA A 29 3.42 -8.75 -10.44
N LEU A 30 2.47 -9.06 -9.56
CA LEU A 30 2.72 -9.36 -8.16
C LEU A 30 2.28 -10.80 -7.88
N GLY A 31 3.21 -11.62 -7.40
CA GLY A 31 2.98 -12.99 -6.99
C GLY A 31 2.29 -13.10 -5.62
N ARG A 32 1.88 -14.32 -5.26
CA ARG A 32 1.40 -14.60 -3.90
C ARG A 32 2.56 -14.49 -2.91
N GLN A 33 2.32 -13.85 -1.77
CA GLN A 33 3.30 -13.61 -0.70
C GLN A 33 4.56 -12.84 -1.14
N GLU A 34 4.55 -12.31 -2.34
CA GLU A 34 5.64 -11.49 -2.88
C GLU A 34 5.56 -10.07 -2.35
N ARG A 35 6.71 -9.45 -2.17
CA ARG A 35 6.86 -8.04 -1.77
C ARG A 35 7.51 -7.27 -2.91
N LEU A 36 6.70 -6.54 -3.65
CA LEU A 36 7.14 -5.65 -4.73
C LEU A 36 7.18 -4.22 -4.21
N ALA A 37 8.32 -3.57 -4.31
CA ALA A 37 8.45 -2.14 -4.08
C ALA A 37 8.45 -1.37 -5.39
N ILE A 38 7.66 -0.31 -5.47
CA ILE A 38 7.71 0.69 -6.54
C ILE A 38 8.39 1.94 -5.98
N VAL A 39 9.54 2.27 -6.52
CA VAL A 39 10.37 3.38 -6.06
C VAL A 39 10.53 4.45 -7.13
N GLY A 40 10.78 5.68 -6.72
CA GLY A 40 11.00 6.81 -7.62
C GLY A 40 10.75 8.14 -6.90
N GLU A 41 11.11 9.25 -7.53
CA GLU A 41 10.90 10.59 -6.98
C GLU A 41 9.43 10.92 -6.77
N SER A 42 9.17 11.97 -5.97
CA SER A 42 7.82 12.53 -5.81
C SER A 42 7.30 13.00 -7.18
N GLY A 43 6.04 12.72 -7.47
CA GLY A 43 5.45 13.03 -8.78
C GLY A 43 5.72 12.00 -9.89
N ALA A 44 6.47 10.92 -9.66
CA ALA A 44 6.72 9.88 -10.67
C ALA A 44 5.46 9.08 -11.10
N GLY A 45 4.31 9.27 -10.43
CA GLY A 45 3.05 8.59 -10.76
C GLY A 45 2.71 7.39 -9.87
N LYS A 46 3.55 7.06 -8.88
CA LYS A 46 3.43 5.87 -8.03
C LYS A 46 2.07 5.71 -7.35
N SER A 47 1.60 6.73 -6.64
CA SER A 47 0.30 6.72 -5.96
C SER A 47 -0.86 6.60 -6.96
N GLN A 48 -0.75 7.25 -8.14
CA GLN A 48 -1.78 7.17 -9.17
C GLN A 48 -1.89 5.78 -9.77
N LEU A 49 -0.77 5.06 -9.86
CA LEU A 49 -0.73 3.65 -10.26
C LEU A 49 -1.55 2.78 -9.27
N LEU A 50 -1.36 2.93 -7.96
CA LEU A 50 -2.10 2.19 -6.95
C LEU A 50 -3.59 2.55 -6.95
N LEU A 51 -3.91 3.83 -7.06
CA LEU A 51 -5.30 4.32 -7.11
C LEU A 51 -6.03 3.80 -8.36
N ALA A 52 -5.35 3.74 -9.51
CA ALA A 52 -5.92 3.16 -10.73
C ALA A 52 -6.24 1.67 -10.56
N CYS A 53 -5.31 0.89 -9.96
CA CYS A 53 -5.52 -0.54 -9.70
C CYS A 53 -6.72 -0.82 -8.77
N THR A 54 -7.14 0.15 -7.97
CA THR A 54 -8.26 0.01 -7.03
C THR A 54 -9.50 0.80 -7.42
N GLY A 55 -9.48 1.49 -8.57
CA GLY A 55 -10.59 2.31 -9.03
C GLY A 55 -10.89 3.51 -8.12
N LEU A 56 -9.84 4.09 -7.52
CA LEU A 56 -9.92 5.24 -6.60
C LEU A 56 -9.33 6.52 -7.20
N LEU A 57 -9.20 6.59 -8.52
CA LEU A 57 -8.77 7.83 -9.18
C LEU A 57 -9.75 8.98 -8.91
N ALA A 58 -9.23 10.20 -8.90
CA ALA A 58 -10.06 11.41 -8.84
C ALA A 58 -11.00 11.46 -10.06
N ALA A 59 -12.11 12.21 -9.94
CA ALA A 59 -13.18 12.25 -10.94
C ALA A 59 -12.72 12.73 -12.34
N ASN A 60 -11.64 13.51 -12.43
CA ASN A 60 -11.05 13.95 -13.68
C ASN A 60 -9.95 13.00 -14.20
N GLY A 61 -9.70 11.89 -13.51
CA GLY A 61 -8.74 10.87 -13.91
C GLY A 61 -9.42 9.75 -14.71
N SER A 62 -8.72 9.24 -15.71
CA SER A 62 -9.11 8.08 -16.48
C SER A 62 -7.96 7.09 -16.58
N ALA A 63 -8.29 5.81 -16.65
CA ALA A 63 -7.30 4.75 -16.78
C ALA A 63 -7.63 3.86 -18.00
N ALA A 64 -6.59 3.40 -18.70
CA ALA A 64 -6.66 2.46 -19.79
C ALA A 64 -5.59 1.36 -19.63
N GLY A 65 -5.75 0.22 -20.30
CA GLY A 65 -4.91 -0.95 -20.16
C GLY A 65 -5.68 -2.12 -19.53
N SER A 66 -5.01 -2.92 -18.71
CA SER A 66 -5.62 -4.06 -18.00
C SER A 66 -5.06 -4.17 -16.58
N VAL A 67 -5.94 -4.40 -15.62
CA VAL A 67 -5.61 -4.70 -14.23
C VAL A 67 -6.38 -5.94 -13.82
N ARG A 68 -5.69 -7.05 -13.56
CA ARG A 68 -6.32 -8.32 -13.20
C ARG A 68 -5.93 -8.75 -11.81
N TYR A 69 -6.93 -9.03 -10.99
CA TYR A 69 -6.77 -9.65 -9.68
C TYR A 69 -7.29 -11.09 -9.73
N GLU A 70 -6.41 -12.07 -9.47
CA GLU A 70 -6.72 -13.50 -9.58
C GLU A 70 -7.38 -13.87 -10.92
N GLY A 71 -6.94 -13.25 -12.02
CA GLY A 71 -7.45 -13.44 -13.37
C GLY A 71 -8.70 -12.63 -13.71
N THR A 72 -9.37 -12.01 -12.74
CA THR A 72 -10.56 -11.17 -12.97
C THR A 72 -10.12 -9.77 -13.36
N GLU A 73 -10.62 -9.25 -14.49
CA GLU A 73 -10.37 -7.87 -14.93
C GLU A 73 -11.09 -6.90 -14.01
N LEU A 74 -10.37 -5.84 -13.60
CA LEU A 74 -10.89 -4.81 -12.70
C LEU A 74 -11.13 -3.49 -13.44
N LEU A 75 -10.27 -3.18 -14.40
CA LEU A 75 -10.34 -1.91 -15.11
C LEU A 75 -11.60 -1.87 -16.00
N GLY A 76 -12.41 -0.82 -15.80
CA GLY A 76 -13.69 -0.70 -16.51
C GLY A 76 -14.85 -1.47 -15.86
N ASP A 77 -14.61 -2.35 -14.90
CA ASP A 77 -15.66 -3.04 -14.12
C ASP A 77 -15.73 -2.50 -12.69
N ALA A 78 -16.61 -1.54 -12.48
CA ALA A 78 -16.82 -0.90 -11.18
C ALA A 78 -17.34 -1.90 -10.12
N VAL A 79 -18.08 -2.94 -10.53
CA VAL A 79 -18.64 -3.94 -9.60
C VAL A 79 -17.54 -4.87 -9.14
N ALA A 80 -16.74 -5.43 -10.07
CA ALA A 80 -15.59 -6.26 -9.74
C ALA A 80 -14.60 -5.50 -8.85
N THR A 81 -14.26 -4.27 -9.23
CA THR A 81 -13.34 -3.41 -8.46
C THR A 81 -13.87 -3.11 -7.06
N ALA A 82 -15.16 -2.80 -6.90
CA ALA A 82 -15.77 -2.58 -5.58
C ALA A 82 -15.76 -3.86 -4.73
N ALA A 83 -15.95 -5.03 -5.33
CA ALA A 83 -15.98 -6.31 -4.62
C ALA A 83 -14.63 -6.69 -4.00
N ILE A 84 -13.51 -6.28 -4.61
CA ILE A 84 -12.16 -6.61 -4.10
C ILE A 84 -11.63 -5.58 -3.11
N ARG A 85 -12.11 -4.33 -3.13
CA ARG A 85 -11.68 -3.31 -2.16
C ARG A 85 -11.98 -3.75 -0.74
N GLY A 86 -10.97 -3.75 0.12
CA GLY A 86 -11.07 -4.20 1.50
C GLY A 86 -11.24 -5.72 1.69
N ARG A 87 -11.47 -6.52 0.63
CA ARG A 87 -11.59 -7.98 0.71
C ARG A 87 -10.39 -8.70 0.11
N GLY A 88 -10.05 -8.35 -1.12
CA GLY A 88 -8.88 -8.87 -1.83
C GLY A 88 -7.66 -7.98 -1.65
N ILE A 89 -7.87 -6.66 -1.72
CA ILE A 89 -6.83 -5.63 -1.60
C ILE A 89 -7.15 -4.73 -0.42
N GLY A 90 -6.26 -4.71 0.58
CA GLY A 90 -6.22 -3.69 1.63
C GLY A 90 -5.38 -2.51 1.17
N TYR A 91 -5.68 -1.29 1.65
CA TYR A 91 -4.95 -0.09 1.27
C TYR A 91 -4.56 0.73 2.51
N VAL A 92 -3.28 1.05 2.64
CA VAL A 92 -2.74 2.01 3.60
C VAL A 92 -2.30 3.25 2.83
N PHE A 93 -2.99 4.36 3.04
CA PHE A 93 -2.73 5.63 2.36
C PHE A 93 -1.59 6.40 3.03
N GLN A 94 -0.99 7.33 2.30
CA GLN A 94 0.13 8.17 2.72
C GLN A 94 -0.16 8.96 4.00
N ASP A 95 -1.34 9.52 4.15
CA ASP A 95 -1.80 10.20 5.36
C ASP A 95 -2.81 9.34 6.12
N ALA A 96 -2.31 8.59 7.09
CA ALA A 96 -3.16 7.76 7.94
C ALA A 96 -4.17 8.58 8.75
N GLY A 97 -3.81 9.82 9.12
CA GLY A 97 -4.68 10.70 9.90
C GLY A 97 -5.88 11.18 9.11
N ALA A 98 -5.68 11.54 7.85
CA ALA A 98 -6.74 12.03 6.96
C ALA A 98 -7.74 10.95 6.56
N ASN A 99 -7.34 9.68 6.62
CA ASN A 99 -8.16 8.55 6.19
C ASN A 99 -8.97 7.89 7.34
N LEU A 100 -8.78 8.33 8.58
CA LEU A 100 -9.59 7.91 9.70
C LEU A 100 -10.80 8.84 9.85
N THR A 101 -12.01 8.27 9.95
CA THR A 101 -13.25 9.04 10.12
C THR A 101 -13.26 9.73 11.49
N PRO A 102 -13.16 11.08 11.59
CA PRO A 102 -12.85 11.78 12.85
C PRO A 102 -13.90 11.58 13.96
N HIS A 103 -15.17 11.38 13.59
CA HIS A 103 -16.30 11.25 14.50
C HIS A 103 -16.67 9.80 14.82
N ARG A 104 -15.86 8.83 14.39
CA ARG A 104 -16.06 7.40 14.70
C ARG A 104 -14.99 6.90 15.66
N ARG A 105 -15.39 6.06 16.60
CA ARG A 105 -14.44 5.35 17.45
C ARG A 105 -13.68 4.30 16.64
N ILE A 106 -12.42 4.09 17.00
CA ILE A 106 -11.55 3.12 16.32
C ILE A 106 -12.16 1.73 16.27
N GLY A 107 -12.69 1.26 17.41
CA GLY A 107 -13.33 -0.06 17.49
C GLY A 107 -14.55 -0.21 16.59
N ASP A 108 -15.37 0.84 16.46
CA ASP A 108 -16.56 0.81 15.61
C ASP A 108 -16.18 0.76 14.13
N ALA A 109 -15.15 1.50 13.73
CA ALA A 109 -14.62 1.47 12.36
C ALA A 109 -14.06 0.08 12.00
N LEU A 110 -13.29 -0.53 12.90
CA LEU A 110 -12.75 -1.88 12.72
C LEU A 110 -13.84 -2.94 12.64
N ILE A 111 -14.85 -2.89 13.52
CA ILE A 111 -16.00 -3.83 13.49
C ILE A 111 -16.73 -3.71 12.17
N GLU A 112 -17.00 -2.48 11.70
CA GLU A 112 -17.70 -2.25 10.44
C GLU A 112 -16.88 -2.81 9.28
N ALA A 113 -15.60 -2.50 9.18
CA ALA A 113 -14.74 -3.02 8.14
C ALA A 113 -14.71 -4.56 8.12
N ALA A 114 -14.53 -5.19 9.28
CA ALA A 114 -14.53 -6.65 9.42
C ALA A 114 -15.87 -7.27 9.01
N THR A 115 -16.98 -6.67 9.40
CA THR A 115 -18.32 -7.17 9.10
C THR A 115 -18.66 -6.99 7.61
N ALA A 116 -18.31 -5.85 7.02
CA ALA A 116 -18.55 -5.58 5.59
C ALA A 116 -17.76 -6.52 4.66
N ALA A 117 -16.54 -6.86 5.05
CA ALA A 117 -15.68 -7.71 4.24
C ALA A 117 -15.97 -9.22 4.41
N ARG A 118 -16.33 -9.61 5.62
CA ARG A 118 -16.38 -11.02 6.00
C ARG A 118 -17.65 -11.27 6.82
N ALA A 119 -18.62 -11.92 6.36
CA ALA A 119 -19.93 -12.17 7.01
C ALA A 119 -19.82 -12.62 8.50
N LEU A 120 -19.20 -11.79 9.35
CA LEU A 120 -18.96 -12.03 10.76
C LEU A 120 -20.12 -11.51 11.59
N SER A 121 -20.46 -12.23 12.66
CA SER A 121 -21.31 -11.68 13.71
C SER A 121 -20.61 -10.51 14.41
N LYS A 122 -21.35 -9.57 14.99
CA LYS A 122 -20.79 -8.42 15.72
C LYS A 122 -19.79 -8.82 16.81
N ARG A 123 -20.05 -9.95 17.50
CA ARG A 123 -19.14 -10.49 18.52
C ARG A 123 -17.81 -10.97 17.90
N GLN A 124 -17.88 -11.68 16.78
CA GLN A 124 -16.68 -12.13 16.07
C GLN A 124 -15.89 -10.95 15.50
N ALA A 125 -16.56 -9.98 14.88
CA ALA A 125 -15.91 -8.78 14.36
C ALA A 125 -15.21 -7.97 15.46
N ARG A 126 -15.82 -7.87 16.67
CA ARG A 126 -15.17 -7.24 17.82
C ARG A 126 -13.91 -7.97 18.26
N ALA A 127 -13.95 -9.30 18.32
CA ALA A 127 -12.78 -10.11 18.69
C ALA A 127 -11.65 -9.97 17.65
N GLU A 128 -11.97 -10.00 16.36
CA GLU A 128 -11.02 -9.75 15.27
C GLU A 128 -10.40 -8.33 15.35
N ALA A 129 -11.22 -7.33 15.62
CA ALA A 129 -10.77 -5.95 15.78
C ALA A 129 -9.78 -5.81 16.94
N MET A 130 -10.07 -6.40 18.10
CA MET A 130 -9.19 -6.41 19.25
C MET A 130 -7.86 -7.11 18.93
N SER A 131 -7.94 -8.32 18.37
CA SER A 131 -6.76 -9.09 17.96
C SER A 131 -5.89 -8.32 16.94
N MET A 132 -6.52 -7.56 16.03
CA MET A 132 -5.78 -6.76 15.06
C MET A 132 -5.07 -5.57 15.72
N LEU A 133 -5.68 -4.89 16.70
CA LEU A 133 -5.02 -3.82 17.46
C LEU A 133 -3.80 -4.34 18.25
N GLU A 134 -3.88 -5.56 18.80
CA GLU A 134 -2.75 -6.23 19.43
C GLU A 134 -1.63 -6.54 18.42
N ARG A 135 -1.98 -7.10 17.25
CA ARG A 135 -1.03 -7.42 16.18
C ARG A 135 -0.28 -6.21 15.65
N VAL A 136 -0.94 -5.05 15.55
CA VAL A 136 -0.27 -3.80 15.16
C VAL A 136 0.51 -3.15 16.32
N ARG A 137 0.67 -3.86 17.44
CA ARG A 137 1.47 -3.47 18.60
C ARG A 137 1.08 -2.11 19.19
N LEU A 138 -0.22 -1.86 19.31
CA LEU A 138 -0.69 -0.71 20.08
C LEU A 138 -0.48 -0.96 21.58
N PRO A 139 -0.02 0.02 22.35
CA PRO A 139 0.34 -0.18 23.77
C PRO A 139 -0.87 -0.57 24.63
N GLU A 140 -2.03 -0.01 24.34
CA GLU A 140 -3.27 -0.27 25.09
C GLU A 140 -4.44 -0.53 24.13
N PRO A 141 -4.57 -1.74 23.56
CA PRO A 141 -5.58 -2.04 22.55
C PRO A 141 -7.01 -1.79 23.02
N ALA A 142 -7.33 -2.14 24.29
CA ALA A 142 -8.66 -1.97 24.86
C ALA A 142 -9.04 -0.49 25.04
N SER A 143 -8.11 0.35 25.46
CA SER A 143 -8.29 1.80 25.55
C SER A 143 -8.44 2.40 24.17
N THR A 144 -7.48 2.11 23.26
CA THR A 144 -7.49 2.58 21.87
C THR A 144 -8.78 2.22 21.13
N PHE A 145 -9.35 1.05 21.41
CA PHE A 145 -10.61 0.61 20.82
C PHE A 145 -11.76 1.62 21.07
N SER A 146 -11.73 2.30 22.21
CA SER A 146 -12.76 3.26 22.61
C SER A 146 -12.46 4.71 22.21
N CYS A 147 -11.23 4.99 21.76
CA CYS A 147 -10.77 6.31 21.36
C CYS A 147 -11.30 6.75 19.99
N TYR A 148 -11.29 8.06 19.78
CA TYR A 148 -11.42 8.69 18.47
C TYR A 148 -10.06 8.96 17.85
N PRO A 149 -9.96 9.13 16.51
CA PRO A 149 -8.68 9.37 15.83
C PRO A 149 -7.88 10.56 16.37
N HIS A 150 -8.54 11.63 16.78
CA HIS A 150 -7.87 12.84 17.27
C HIS A 150 -7.25 12.68 18.67
N GLU A 151 -7.61 11.63 19.41
CA GLU A 151 -7.05 11.29 20.73
C GLU A 151 -5.75 10.48 20.62
N LEU A 152 -5.36 10.07 19.39
CA LEU A 152 -4.20 9.21 19.14
C LEU A 152 -2.99 10.02 18.64
N SER A 153 -1.79 9.59 19.01
CA SER A 153 -0.55 10.10 18.42
C SER A 153 -0.44 9.75 16.92
N GLY A 154 0.45 10.40 16.18
CA GLY A 154 0.68 10.12 14.76
C GLY A 154 1.01 8.65 14.48
N GLY A 155 1.94 8.08 15.24
CA GLY A 155 2.30 6.67 15.12
C GLY A 155 1.17 5.71 15.50
N MET A 156 0.34 6.03 16.50
CA MET A 156 -0.84 5.23 16.82
C MET A 156 -1.87 5.30 15.70
N ARG A 157 -2.12 6.47 15.11
CA ARG A 157 -3.00 6.61 13.93
C ARG A 157 -2.53 5.77 12.76
N GLN A 158 -1.20 5.75 12.51
CA GLN A 158 -0.62 4.91 11.45
C GLN A 158 -0.88 3.42 11.72
N ARG A 159 -0.63 2.95 12.94
CA ARG A 159 -0.90 1.55 13.33
C ARG A 159 -2.39 1.20 13.23
N VAL A 160 -3.29 2.12 13.59
CA VAL A 160 -4.74 1.95 13.41
C VAL A 160 -5.12 1.89 11.93
N ALA A 161 -4.54 2.71 11.06
CA ALA A 161 -4.78 2.64 9.61
C ALA A 161 -4.33 1.29 9.01
N ILE A 162 -3.18 0.78 9.47
CA ILE A 162 -2.73 -0.57 9.12
C ILE A 162 -3.73 -1.62 9.63
N ALA A 163 -4.20 -1.52 10.87
CA ALA A 163 -5.20 -2.42 11.43
C ALA A 163 -6.50 -2.43 10.62
N LEU A 164 -6.99 -1.26 10.19
CA LEU A 164 -8.17 -1.12 9.35
C LEU A 164 -8.01 -1.78 7.99
N ALA A 165 -6.84 -1.62 7.35
CA ALA A 165 -6.55 -2.28 6.09
C ALA A 165 -6.48 -3.82 6.23
N LEU A 166 -6.05 -4.34 7.38
CA LEU A 166 -5.77 -5.76 7.60
C LEU A 166 -6.89 -6.54 8.30
N VAL A 167 -7.81 -5.89 9.03
CA VAL A 167 -8.89 -6.57 9.76
C VAL A 167 -9.83 -7.33 8.82
N THR A 168 -9.85 -6.93 7.55
CA THR A 168 -10.59 -7.59 6.48
C THR A 168 -9.90 -8.86 5.97
N ARG A 169 -8.63 -9.10 6.35
CA ARG A 169 -7.74 -10.18 5.89
C ARG A 169 -7.57 -10.21 4.37
N PRO A 170 -7.09 -9.14 3.77
CA PRO A 170 -6.85 -9.08 2.32
C PRO A 170 -5.70 -10.03 1.93
N ARG A 171 -5.62 -10.41 0.65
CA ARG A 171 -4.50 -11.19 0.10
C ARG A 171 -3.34 -10.31 -0.37
N VAL A 172 -3.64 -9.05 -0.66
CA VAL A 172 -2.66 -8.03 -1.06
C VAL A 172 -2.83 -6.81 -0.18
N LEU A 173 -1.73 -6.26 0.30
CA LEU A 173 -1.69 -4.95 0.95
C LEU A 173 -1.01 -3.95 0.01
N PHE A 174 -1.70 -2.87 -0.33
CA PHE A 174 -1.11 -1.69 -0.95
C PHE A 174 -0.72 -0.72 0.16
N ALA A 175 0.53 -0.30 0.17
CA ALA A 175 1.06 0.67 1.12
C ALA A 175 1.68 1.84 0.35
N ASP A 176 1.02 2.98 0.39
CA ASP A 176 1.42 4.19 -0.32
C ASP A 176 2.15 5.13 0.63
N GLU A 177 3.46 5.17 0.54
CA GLU A 177 4.36 5.97 1.38
C GLU A 177 4.01 5.89 2.89
N PRO A 178 3.90 4.70 3.48
CA PRO A 178 3.29 4.52 4.80
C PRO A 178 4.10 5.10 5.96
N THR A 179 5.28 5.66 5.70
CA THR A 179 6.19 6.18 6.73
C THR A 179 6.58 7.64 6.54
N THR A 180 6.09 8.34 5.51
CA THR A 180 6.54 9.69 5.12
C THR A 180 6.37 10.75 6.23
N ALA A 181 5.42 10.58 7.16
CA ALA A 181 5.16 11.54 8.25
C ALA A 181 5.74 11.08 9.61
N LEU A 182 6.64 10.08 9.61
CA LEU A 182 7.17 9.49 10.82
C LEU A 182 8.66 9.81 10.98
N ASP A 183 9.13 9.88 12.24
CA ASP A 183 10.56 9.94 12.51
C ASP A 183 11.25 8.60 12.18
N VAL A 184 12.58 8.62 12.04
CA VAL A 184 13.37 7.47 11.56
C VAL A 184 13.18 6.22 12.44
N THR A 185 13.05 6.40 13.76
CA THR A 185 12.88 5.28 14.69
C THR A 185 11.51 4.62 14.49
N LEU A 186 10.46 5.43 14.43
CA LEU A 186 9.10 4.97 14.23
C LEU A 186 8.90 4.37 12.82
N GLN A 187 9.61 4.91 11.82
CA GLN A 187 9.64 4.36 10.48
C GLN A 187 10.16 2.92 10.48
N ALA A 188 11.30 2.65 11.14
CA ALA A 188 11.86 1.30 11.25
C ALA A 188 10.91 0.34 11.96
N GLU A 189 10.22 0.79 13.02
CA GLU A 189 9.23 -0.03 13.73
C GLU A 189 8.02 -0.37 12.85
N VAL A 190 7.50 0.59 12.08
CA VAL A 190 6.38 0.36 11.16
C VAL A 190 6.77 -0.60 10.05
N MET A 191 7.98 -0.49 9.52
CA MET A 191 8.46 -1.41 8.48
C MET A 191 8.66 -2.83 9.00
N ALA A 192 9.23 -2.99 10.20
CA ALA A 192 9.31 -4.29 10.87
C ALA A 192 7.92 -4.89 11.17
N LEU A 193 6.94 -4.03 11.45
CA LEU A 193 5.55 -4.45 11.60
C LEU A 193 4.96 -4.94 10.27
N PHE A 194 5.17 -4.24 9.15
CA PHE A 194 4.74 -4.71 7.83
C PHE A 194 5.34 -6.07 7.48
N ASP A 195 6.64 -6.25 7.71
CA ASP A 195 7.33 -7.51 7.46
C ASP A 195 6.72 -8.68 8.27
N ALA A 196 6.52 -8.48 9.56
CA ALA A 196 5.91 -9.48 10.43
C ALA A 196 4.48 -9.82 9.98
N LEU A 197 3.64 -8.80 9.71
CA LEU A 197 2.26 -8.99 9.31
C LEU A 197 2.12 -9.67 7.94
N CYS A 198 2.98 -9.33 6.97
CA CYS A 198 2.99 -9.99 5.66
C CYS A 198 3.32 -11.48 5.78
N ARG A 199 4.31 -11.83 6.60
CA ARG A 199 4.66 -13.23 6.88
C ARG A 199 3.56 -13.98 7.61
N ASP A 200 3.07 -13.42 8.72
CA ASP A 200 2.08 -14.07 9.58
C ASP A 200 0.73 -14.31 8.87
N LEU A 201 0.33 -13.38 8.01
CA LEU A 201 -0.92 -13.44 7.28
C LEU A 201 -0.79 -14.07 5.89
N GLY A 202 0.44 -14.36 5.44
CA GLY A 202 0.69 -14.96 4.13
C GLY A 202 0.22 -14.09 2.97
N MET A 203 0.29 -12.75 3.11
CA MET A 203 -0.18 -11.83 2.07
C MET A 203 0.97 -11.24 1.25
N ALA A 204 0.64 -10.82 0.03
CA ALA A 204 1.53 -10.05 -0.82
C ALA A 204 1.53 -8.58 -0.41
N LEU A 205 2.63 -7.87 -0.69
CA LEU A 205 2.78 -6.43 -0.44
C LEU A 205 3.16 -5.69 -1.71
N LEU A 206 2.41 -4.65 -2.04
CA LEU A 206 2.82 -3.65 -3.02
C LEU A 206 3.12 -2.35 -2.26
N LEU A 207 4.41 -2.06 -2.11
CA LEU A 207 4.90 -0.92 -1.37
C LEU A 207 5.32 0.19 -2.32
N VAL A 208 4.79 1.38 -2.14
CA VAL A 208 5.26 2.60 -2.80
C VAL A 208 6.06 3.42 -1.78
N THR A 209 7.29 3.77 -2.12
CA THR A 209 8.14 4.59 -1.26
C THR A 209 9.25 5.25 -2.09
N HIS A 210 9.81 6.33 -1.55
CA HIS A 210 11.06 6.92 -2.04
C HIS A 210 12.27 6.55 -1.17
N ASP A 211 12.05 5.81 -0.07
CA ASP A 211 13.10 5.38 0.86
C ASP A 211 13.67 4.02 0.46
N LEU A 212 14.88 4.02 -0.08
CA LEU A 212 15.57 2.81 -0.53
C LEU A 212 16.11 1.97 0.64
N GLY A 213 16.31 2.53 1.82
CA GLY A 213 16.66 1.78 3.03
C GLY A 213 15.52 0.85 3.47
N VAL A 214 14.30 1.36 3.40
CA VAL A 214 13.08 0.58 3.63
C VAL A 214 12.96 -0.56 2.62
N VAL A 215 13.19 -0.26 1.35
CA VAL A 215 13.09 -1.23 0.25
C VAL A 215 14.11 -2.35 0.40
N ALA A 216 15.35 -2.01 0.74
CA ALA A 216 16.42 -2.99 0.96
C ALA A 216 16.10 -4.00 2.07
N ALA A 217 15.37 -3.55 3.10
CA ALA A 217 15.01 -4.39 4.24
C ALA A 217 13.78 -5.30 3.99
N LEU A 218 12.91 -4.92 3.04
CA LEU A 218 11.58 -5.54 2.95
C LEU A 218 11.24 -6.16 1.59
N ALA A 219 11.75 -5.58 0.48
CA ALA A 219 11.31 -5.98 -0.85
C ALA A 219 12.04 -7.21 -1.39
N ASP A 220 11.29 -8.10 -2.04
CA ASP A 220 11.85 -9.20 -2.84
C ASP A 220 12.24 -8.71 -4.24
N ARG A 221 11.43 -7.79 -4.79
CA ARG A 221 11.62 -7.20 -6.13
C ARG A 221 11.32 -5.70 -6.10
N ILE A 222 11.99 -4.96 -6.96
CA ILE A 222 11.88 -3.51 -7.10
C ILE A 222 11.50 -3.18 -8.53
N ALA A 223 10.55 -2.25 -8.71
CA ALA A 223 10.27 -1.55 -9.94
C ALA A 223 10.61 -0.06 -9.76
N VAL A 224 11.51 0.46 -10.55
CA VAL A 224 11.91 1.88 -10.52
C VAL A 224 11.03 2.66 -11.49
N MET A 225 10.31 3.65 -10.97
CA MET A 225 9.38 4.47 -11.74
C MET A 225 9.91 5.89 -11.92
N TYR A 226 9.95 6.35 -13.17
CA TYR A 226 10.35 7.69 -13.57
C TYR A 226 9.40 8.25 -14.61
N ALA A 227 8.91 9.49 -14.41
CA ALA A 227 8.03 10.18 -15.35
C ALA A 227 6.85 9.31 -15.87
N GLY A 228 6.19 8.59 -14.98
CA GLY A 228 5.04 7.75 -15.31
C GLY A 228 5.37 6.35 -15.84
N ARG A 229 6.62 6.00 -16.03
CA ARG A 229 7.05 4.71 -16.62
C ARG A 229 7.90 3.89 -15.65
N VAL A 230 7.80 2.58 -15.72
CA VAL A 230 8.79 1.68 -15.12
C VAL A 230 10.01 1.65 -16.03
N VAL A 231 11.15 2.12 -15.53
CA VAL A 231 12.40 2.22 -16.29
C VAL A 231 13.35 1.07 -16.01
N GLU A 232 13.22 0.43 -14.85
CA GLU A 232 13.97 -0.75 -14.46
C GLU A 232 13.19 -1.59 -13.48
N GLU A 233 13.28 -2.94 -13.58
CA GLU A 233 12.66 -3.88 -12.67
C GLU A 233 13.57 -5.09 -12.48
N GLY A 234 13.62 -5.60 -11.25
CA GLY A 234 14.44 -6.78 -10.95
C GLY A 234 14.42 -7.18 -9.47
N PRO A 235 15.10 -8.28 -9.11
CA PRO A 235 15.31 -8.66 -7.71
C PRO A 235 15.95 -7.52 -6.94
N ALA A 236 15.48 -7.29 -5.70
CA ALA A 236 15.91 -6.16 -4.87
C ALA A 236 17.43 -6.14 -4.67
N GLU A 237 18.02 -7.28 -4.32
CA GLU A 237 19.47 -7.41 -4.10
C GLU A 237 20.28 -7.03 -5.33
N THR A 238 19.84 -7.49 -6.52
CA THR A 238 20.55 -7.20 -7.78
C THR A 238 20.41 -5.72 -8.16
N LEU A 239 19.21 -5.16 -8.09
CA LEU A 239 18.97 -3.79 -8.51
C LEU A 239 19.67 -2.78 -7.58
N LEU A 240 19.68 -3.05 -6.28
CA LEU A 240 20.35 -2.20 -5.29
C LEU A 240 21.88 -2.24 -5.41
N SER A 241 22.47 -3.38 -5.81
CA SER A 241 23.93 -3.53 -5.96
C SER A 241 24.45 -3.18 -7.35
N GLN A 242 23.65 -3.40 -8.40
CA GLN A 242 24.07 -3.26 -9.80
C GLN A 242 22.93 -2.67 -10.65
N PRO A 243 22.53 -1.41 -10.42
CA PRO A 243 21.52 -0.75 -11.24
C PRO A 243 22.02 -0.59 -12.68
N ARG A 244 21.16 -0.86 -13.65
CA ARG A 244 21.50 -0.80 -15.08
C ARG A 244 21.03 0.50 -15.73
N HIS A 245 19.88 1.03 -15.26
CA HIS A 245 19.36 2.27 -15.80
C HIS A 245 20.03 3.49 -15.15
N PRO A 246 20.44 4.52 -15.89
CA PRO A 246 21.13 5.71 -15.35
C PRO A 246 20.34 6.41 -14.23
N TYR A 247 19.02 6.47 -14.36
CA TYR A 247 18.14 7.05 -13.31
C TYR A 247 18.18 6.22 -12.02
N SER A 248 18.13 4.88 -12.11
CA SER A 248 18.23 3.99 -10.94
C SER A 248 19.57 4.17 -10.23
N ALA A 249 20.67 4.26 -11.00
CA ALA A 249 21.99 4.52 -10.45
C ALA A 249 22.08 5.88 -9.76
N GLY A 250 21.50 6.94 -10.34
CA GLY A 250 21.41 8.26 -9.74
C GLY A 250 20.57 8.28 -8.46
N LEU A 251 19.42 7.58 -8.47
CA LEU A 251 18.54 7.47 -7.31
C LEU A 251 19.25 6.78 -6.13
N LEU A 252 19.97 5.69 -6.41
CA LEU A 252 20.76 4.96 -5.39
C LEU A 252 21.94 5.80 -4.87
N ALA A 253 22.62 6.54 -5.73
CA ALA A 253 23.72 7.40 -5.33
C ALA A 253 23.29 8.58 -4.47
N SER A 254 22.02 8.98 -4.52
CA SER A 254 21.45 10.07 -3.71
C SER A 254 21.11 9.65 -2.27
N VAL A 255 21.11 8.35 -1.97
CA VAL A 255 20.87 7.86 -0.60
C VAL A 255 22.11 8.13 0.24
N PRO A 256 22.00 8.86 1.36
CA PRO A 256 23.12 9.02 2.27
C PRO A 256 23.58 7.64 2.75
N THR A 257 24.73 7.19 2.30
CA THR A 257 25.40 6.04 2.91
C THR A 257 25.71 6.45 4.34
N LEU A 258 25.11 5.77 5.31
CA LEU A 258 25.62 5.74 6.67
C LEU A 258 27.00 5.07 6.60
N ALA A 259 27.99 5.84 6.14
CA ALA A 259 29.38 5.44 6.22
C ALA A 259 29.74 5.42 7.70
N GLY A 260 30.01 4.22 8.15
CA GLY A 260 30.18 3.66 9.42
C GLY A 260 31.07 4.15 10.43
#